data_3d6eeabf3e7aa7c748b10103b6182262
#
_entry.id   3d6eeabf3e7aa7c748b10103b6182262
#
_cell.length_a   1.000
_cell.length_b   1.000
_cell.length_c   1.000
_cell.angle_alpha   90.00
_cell.angle_beta   90.00
_cell.angle_gamma   90.00
#
_symmetry.space_group_name_H-M   'P 1'
#
loop_
_entity.id
_entity.type
_entity.pdbx_description
1 polymer ?
#
loop_
_entity_poly.entity_id
_entity_poly.type
_entity_poly.pdbx_seq_one_letter_code
_entity_poly.pdbx_strand_id
1 'polypeptide(L)'
;MRSILKEKVQDPAAWKGSELANDDSWIYCMSEKMITSLESALFHVKQKGLQAPDFNKEDFPIPDLSDEIAYFVDELENGRGFLLLRGLPMKRYTDEEASIIYWGLGLHMGIPVTQNARGDLLGHVVDQGLSLEDSNVRGYQTKLHLPFHADGSDVVGLLSLHKAKSGGFSSIVSSMAVYNEILEKYPEYLGILFRPFIFDRRGEEGPGESPVFTSPIFSYYDGKLSCRYVRTFIESAQAKTGIYLSKVEIEALDVLDSILHDENMHYNMMMEPGDIQFVNNYTMLHSRTVYEDYEEPEHKRHLLRLWLTMPNGREIAPDFAMYIDEHTGKPGRGGIPVRKKTAGGIVENLR
;
A
#
# COMPACT_ATOMS: atom_id res chain seq x y z
N MET A 1 11.57 -25.03 8.61
CA MET A 1 11.73 -25.31 7.15
C MET A 1 10.68 -24.47 6.44
N ARG A 2 11.05 -23.65 5.46
CA ARG A 2 10.05 -22.92 4.65
C ARG A 2 9.21 -23.93 3.90
N SER A 3 7.91 -23.93 4.09
CA SER A 3 7.01 -24.75 3.28
C SER A 3 6.61 -23.95 2.03
N ILE A 4 6.89 -24.50 0.87
CA ILE A 4 6.31 -23.99 -0.38
C ILE A 4 4.90 -24.54 -0.41
N LEU A 5 3.91 -23.65 -0.47
CA LEU A 5 2.53 -24.02 -0.69
C LEU A 5 2.42 -24.70 -2.08
N LYS A 6 1.74 -25.83 -2.15
CA LYS A 6 1.58 -26.61 -3.40
C LYS A 6 0.10 -26.81 -3.77
N GLU A 7 -0.77 -26.10 -3.08
CA GLU A 7 -2.21 -26.16 -3.26
C GLU A 7 -2.71 -24.77 -3.69
N LYS A 8 -3.83 -24.75 -4.40
CA LYS A 8 -4.49 -23.47 -4.74
C LYS A 8 -4.98 -22.79 -3.47
N VAL A 9 -4.75 -21.50 -3.41
CA VAL A 9 -5.33 -20.62 -2.37
C VAL A 9 -6.83 -20.51 -2.64
N GLN A 10 -7.62 -20.91 -1.65
CA GLN A 10 -9.09 -20.78 -1.64
C GLN A 10 -9.48 -19.69 -0.63
N ASP A 11 -9.08 -18.46 -0.94
CA ASP A 11 -9.28 -17.27 -0.10
C ASP A 11 -10.23 -16.32 -0.84
N PRO A 12 -11.13 -15.59 -0.18
CA PRO A 12 -11.95 -14.55 -0.82
C PRO A 12 -11.12 -13.51 -1.57
N ALA A 13 -9.85 -13.32 -1.18
CA ALA A 13 -8.93 -12.46 -1.89
C ALA A 13 -8.38 -13.05 -3.21
N ALA A 14 -8.65 -14.32 -3.56
CA ALA A 14 -8.15 -14.97 -4.77
C ALA A 14 -9.08 -14.77 -6.00
N TRP A 15 -9.52 -13.55 -6.23
CA TRP A 15 -10.39 -13.13 -7.35
C TRP A 15 -9.58 -12.77 -8.60
N LYS A 16 -10.22 -12.79 -9.77
CA LYS A 16 -9.70 -12.27 -11.05
C LYS A 16 -10.36 -10.94 -11.39
N GLY A 17 -9.64 -10.04 -12.05
CA GLY A 17 -10.15 -8.71 -12.45
C GLY A 17 -11.43 -8.78 -13.28
N SER A 18 -11.55 -9.79 -14.14
CA SER A 18 -12.76 -10.04 -14.93
C SER A 18 -14.02 -10.33 -14.09
N GLU A 19 -13.88 -10.83 -12.87
CA GLU A 19 -15.00 -11.07 -11.94
C GLU A 19 -15.51 -9.75 -11.35
N LEU A 20 -14.62 -8.80 -11.07
CA LEU A 20 -14.97 -7.48 -10.55
C LEU A 20 -15.68 -6.59 -11.57
N ALA A 21 -15.43 -6.81 -12.86
CA ALA A 21 -16.01 -6.00 -13.93
C ALA A 21 -17.56 -6.04 -13.98
N ASN A 22 -18.17 -7.08 -13.42
CA ASN A 22 -19.61 -7.30 -13.40
C ASN A 22 -20.22 -7.31 -12.00
N ASP A 23 -19.46 -6.94 -10.99
CA ASP A 23 -19.89 -6.94 -9.59
C ASP A 23 -19.42 -5.64 -8.89
N ASP A 24 -20.36 -4.80 -8.49
CA ASP A 24 -20.08 -3.56 -7.77
C ASP A 24 -20.12 -3.75 -6.24
N SER A 25 -20.28 -4.98 -5.72
CA SER A 25 -20.41 -5.27 -4.30
C SER A 25 -19.12 -4.97 -3.48
N TRP A 26 -18.00 -4.73 -4.16
CA TRP A 26 -16.73 -4.28 -3.57
C TRP A 26 -16.69 -2.76 -3.31
N ILE A 27 -17.70 -2.01 -3.80
CA ILE A 27 -17.85 -0.58 -3.57
C ILE A 27 -18.79 -0.37 -2.38
N TYR A 28 -18.28 0.18 -1.30
CA TYR A 28 -19.09 0.59 -0.16
C TYR A 28 -19.51 2.05 -0.34
N CYS A 29 -20.80 2.26 -0.65
CA CYS A 29 -21.37 3.60 -0.72
C CYS A 29 -21.60 4.15 0.70
N MET A 30 -20.97 5.28 1.02
CA MET A 30 -21.15 5.95 2.32
C MET A 30 -22.60 6.40 2.49
N SER A 31 -23.23 5.99 3.58
CA SER A 31 -24.58 6.43 3.93
C SER A 31 -24.57 7.86 4.49
N GLU A 32 -25.73 8.54 4.46
CA GLU A 32 -25.89 9.85 5.11
C GLU A 32 -25.57 9.77 6.62
N LYS A 33 -25.88 8.65 7.29
CA LYS A 33 -25.48 8.41 8.69
C LYS A 33 -23.96 8.47 8.83
N MET A 34 -23.23 7.78 7.95
CA MET A 34 -21.77 7.77 7.99
C MET A 34 -21.20 9.18 7.74
N ILE A 35 -21.70 9.88 6.73
CA ILE A 35 -21.27 11.26 6.42
C ILE A 35 -21.51 12.17 7.64
N THR A 36 -22.70 12.11 8.25
CA THR A 36 -23.04 12.93 9.43
C THR A 36 -22.13 12.65 10.62
N SER A 37 -21.80 11.38 10.88
CA SER A 37 -20.87 11.00 11.95
C SER A 37 -19.45 11.54 11.68
N LEU A 38 -18.96 11.43 10.44
CA LEU A 38 -17.66 11.97 10.03
C LEU A 38 -17.62 13.51 10.15
N GLU A 39 -18.69 14.22 9.74
CA GLU A 39 -18.81 15.68 9.85
C GLU A 39 -18.86 16.12 11.32
N SER A 40 -19.54 15.37 12.19
CA SER A 40 -19.57 15.65 13.63
C SER A 40 -18.18 15.53 14.27
N ALA A 41 -17.43 14.48 13.89
CA ALA A 41 -16.06 14.28 14.37
C ALA A 41 -15.09 15.34 13.80
N LEU A 42 -15.23 15.71 12.54
CA LEU A 42 -14.48 16.83 11.93
C LEU A 42 -14.69 18.13 12.71
N PHE A 43 -15.95 18.45 13.03
CA PHE A 43 -16.29 19.62 13.83
C PHE A 43 -15.61 19.60 15.20
N HIS A 44 -15.58 18.45 15.86
CA HIS A 44 -14.92 18.28 17.16
C HIS A 44 -13.41 18.55 17.09
N VAL A 45 -12.72 18.00 16.09
CA VAL A 45 -11.28 18.24 15.85
C VAL A 45 -11.03 19.73 15.61
N LYS A 46 -11.83 20.38 14.75
CA LYS A 46 -11.70 21.80 14.43
C LYS A 46 -11.94 22.70 15.66
N GLN A 47 -12.89 22.36 16.53
CA GLN A 47 -13.10 23.12 17.78
C GLN A 47 -11.89 23.05 18.72
N LYS A 48 -11.13 21.97 18.68
CA LYS A 48 -9.86 21.84 19.42
C LYS A 48 -8.67 22.52 18.75
N GLY A 49 -8.84 23.04 17.54
CA GLY A 49 -7.74 23.64 16.75
C GLY A 49 -6.71 22.64 16.27
N LEU A 50 -7.08 21.36 16.17
CA LEU A 50 -6.19 20.27 15.74
C LEU A 50 -6.22 20.09 14.22
N GLN A 51 -5.14 19.54 13.67
CA GLN A 51 -4.98 19.26 12.24
C GLN A 51 -4.42 17.85 12.03
N ALA A 52 -4.66 17.25 10.87
CA ALA A 52 -4.01 15.98 10.50
C ALA A 52 -2.51 16.22 10.16
N PRO A 53 -1.61 15.34 10.63
CA PRO A 53 -1.83 14.11 11.38
C PRO A 53 -1.67 14.26 12.92
N ASP A 54 -1.83 15.45 13.50
CA ASP A 54 -1.43 15.80 14.87
C ASP A 54 -2.52 15.55 15.93
N PHE A 55 -3.43 14.60 15.70
CA PHE A 55 -4.43 14.19 16.68
C PHE A 55 -4.58 12.65 16.72
N ASN A 56 -5.18 12.14 17.79
CA ASN A 56 -5.37 10.73 18.05
C ASN A 56 -6.84 10.29 17.84
N LYS A 57 -7.12 8.98 18.01
CA LYS A 57 -8.42 8.37 17.80
C LYS A 57 -9.52 8.99 18.67
N GLU A 58 -9.19 9.37 19.91
CA GLU A 58 -10.13 9.96 20.88
C GLU A 58 -10.55 11.37 20.48
N ASP A 59 -9.74 12.06 19.67
CA ASP A 59 -10.07 13.38 19.14
C ASP A 59 -11.01 13.34 17.95
N PHE A 60 -11.20 12.17 17.33
CA PHE A 60 -12.11 11.95 16.20
C PHE A 60 -13.16 10.88 16.54
N PRO A 61 -14.14 11.18 17.42
CA PRO A 61 -15.08 10.19 17.91
C PRO A 61 -16.15 9.84 16.86
N ILE A 62 -16.20 8.56 16.43
CA ILE A 62 -17.22 8.00 15.53
C ILE A 62 -17.83 6.70 16.10
N PRO A 63 -18.38 6.73 17.33
CA PRO A 63 -18.85 5.50 17.98
C PRO A 63 -20.00 4.81 17.22
N ASP A 64 -20.78 5.59 16.45
CA ASP A 64 -21.90 5.08 15.67
C ASP A 64 -21.49 4.30 14.42
N LEU A 65 -20.19 4.27 14.10
CA LEU A 65 -19.61 3.58 12.93
C LEU A 65 -18.77 2.36 13.32
N SER A 66 -18.87 1.87 14.56
CA SER A 66 -18.08 0.74 15.04
C SER A 66 -18.28 -0.52 14.21
N ASP A 67 -19.49 -0.80 13.77
CA ASP A 67 -19.83 -1.98 12.97
C ASP A 67 -19.27 -1.85 11.54
N GLU A 68 -19.40 -0.66 10.94
CA GLU A 68 -18.82 -0.36 9.63
C GLU A 68 -17.30 -0.48 9.66
N ILE A 69 -16.64 0.07 10.69
CA ILE A 69 -15.18 -0.03 10.85
C ILE A 69 -14.75 -1.50 11.03
N ALA A 70 -15.46 -2.27 11.85
CA ALA A 70 -15.18 -3.70 12.03
C ALA A 70 -15.31 -4.47 10.71
N TYR A 71 -16.36 -4.17 9.92
CA TYR A 71 -16.53 -4.74 8.58
C TYR A 71 -15.37 -4.37 7.63
N PHE A 72 -14.94 -3.10 7.60
CA PHE A 72 -13.82 -2.66 6.74
C PHE A 72 -12.51 -3.35 7.10
N VAL A 73 -12.24 -3.47 8.40
CA VAL A 73 -11.05 -4.15 8.91
C VAL A 73 -11.07 -5.65 8.57
N ASP A 74 -12.23 -6.30 8.68
CA ASP A 74 -12.38 -7.72 8.35
C ASP A 74 -12.28 -7.98 6.84
N GLU A 75 -12.92 -7.14 6.00
CA GLU A 75 -12.89 -7.25 4.54
C GLU A 75 -11.47 -7.15 3.99
N LEU A 76 -10.60 -6.34 4.62
CA LEU A 76 -9.22 -6.18 4.21
C LEU A 76 -8.34 -7.41 4.51
N GLU A 77 -8.58 -8.14 5.61
CA GLU A 77 -7.73 -9.30 5.96
C GLU A 77 -8.37 -10.65 5.60
N ASN A 78 -9.69 -10.78 5.74
CA ASN A 78 -10.41 -12.04 5.58
C ASN A 78 -11.39 -12.03 4.40
N GLY A 79 -11.62 -10.86 3.80
CA GLY A 79 -12.47 -10.67 2.63
C GLY A 79 -11.66 -10.58 1.34
N ARG A 80 -12.06 -9.68 0.45
CA ARG A 80 -11.42 -9.50 -0.88
C ARG A 80 -10.00 -8.94 -0.84
N GLY A 81 -9.52 -8.43 0.31
CA GLY A 81 -8.22 -7.82 0.46
C GLY A 81 -8.15 -6.37 -0.03
N PHE A 82 -9.25 -5.79 -0.47
CA PHE A 82 -9.37 -4.37 -0.79
C PHE A 82 -10.79 -3.87 -0.56
N LEU A 83 -10.94 -2.55 -0.47
CA LEU A 83 -12.21 -1.88 -0.25
C LEU A 83 -12.17 -0.50 -0.92
N LEU A 84 -13.26 -0.11 -1.59
CA LEU A 84 -13.46 1.26 -2.08
C LEU A 84 -14.66 1.87 -1.35
N LEU A 85 -14.40 2.89 -0.53
CA LEU A 85 -15.44 3.73 0.05
C LEU A 85 -15.75 4.87 -0.92
N ARG A 86 -17.00 5.02 -1.30
CA ARG A 86 -17.46 6.03 -2.26
C ARG A 86 -18.52 6.93 -1.65
N GLY A 87 -18.47 8.21 -1.98
CA GLY A 87 -19.54 9.14 -1.64
C GLY A 87 -19.18 10.20 -0.61
N LEU A 88 -17.89 10.36 -0.22
CA LEU A 88 -17.48 11.52 0.57
C LEU A 88 -17.70 12.79 -0.26
N PRO A 89 -18.59 13.74 0.17
CA PRO A 89 -19.01 14.87 -0.64
C PRO A 89 -17.97 16.01 -0.64
N MET A 90 -16.88 15.85 -1.43
CA MET A 90 -15.72 16.76 -1.44
C MET A 90 -16.07 18.23 -1.65
N LYS A 91 -17.19 18.55 -2.30
CA LYS A 91 -17.65 19.94 -2.45
C LYS A 91 -18.02 20.65 -1.13
N ARG A 92 -18.14 19.88 -0.04
CA ARG A 92 -18.46 20.41 1.30
C ARG A 92 -17.20 20.70 2.13
N TYR A 93 -16.00 20.26 1.67
CA TYR A 93 -14.77 20.28 2.46
C TYR A 93 -13.65 20.97 1.71
N THR A 94 -12.75 21.60 2.47
CA THR A 94 -11.41 21.93 1.98
C THR A 94 -10.53 20.68 1.97
N ASP A 95 -9.38 20.73 1.31
CA ASP A 95 -8.43 19.62 1.32
C ASP A 95 -7.93 19.30 2.74
N GLU A 96 -7.77 20.32 3.60
CA GLU A 96 -7.40 20.15 5.01
C GLU A 96 -8.51 19.45 5.79
N GLU A 97 -9.77 19.81 5.58
CA GLU A 97 -10.91 19.15 6.21
C GLU A 97 -11.06 17.69 5.77
N ALA A 98 -10.87 17.43 4.48
CA ALA A 98 -10.82 16.07 3.94
C ALA A 98 -9.66 15.26 4.53
N SER A 99 -8.50 15.89 4.75
CA SER A 99 -7.35 15.28 5.42
C SER A 99 -7.66 14.88 6.85
N ILE A 100 -8.37 15.72 7.61
CA ILE A 100 -8.82 15.42 8.98
C ILE A 100 -9.78 14.22 8.98
N ILE A 101 -10.77 14.20 8.10
CA ILE A 101 -11.72 13.09 7.98
C ILE A 101 -10.99 11.78 7.66
N TYR A 102 -10.10 11.83 6.68
CA TYR A 102 -9.36 10.65 6.23
C TYR A 102 -8.39 10.11 7.29
N TRP A 103 -7.65 11.00 7.95
CA TRP A 103 -6.77 10.65 9.05
C TRP A 103 -7.55 10.02 10.21
N GLY A 104 -8.64 10.68 10.63
CA GLY A 104 -9.52 10.20 11.70
C GLY A 104 -10.10 8.82 11.40
N LEU A 105 -10.58 8.57 10.17
CA LEU A 105 -11.06 7.27 9.74
C LEU A 105 -9.94 6.22 9.84
N GLY A 106 -8.74 6.53 9.37
CA GLY A 106 -7.58 5.66 9.45
C GLY A 106 -7.20 5.27 10.86
N LEU A 107 -7.28 6.19 11.83
CA LEU A 107 -7.03 5.92 13.26
C LEU A 107 -8.01 4.92 13.87
N HIS A 108 -9.23 4.81 13.33
CA HIS A 108 -10.21 3.81 13.76
C HIS A 108 -10.00 2.44 13.09
N MET A 109 -9.36 2.40 11.92
CA MET A 109 -9.09 1.15 11.20
C MET A 109 -7.80 0.47 11.65
N GLY A 110 -6.76 1.23 12.00
CA GLY A 110 -5.47 0.68 12.38
C GLY A 110 -4.54 1.71 12.99
N ILE A 111 -3.26 1.36 13.08
CA ILE A 111 -2.21 2.23 13.60
C ILE A 111 -1.44 2.81 12.42
N PRO A 112 -1.46 4.14 12.22
CA PRO A 112 -0.65 4.78 11.17
C PRO A 112 0.84 4.53 11.39
N VAL A 113 1.55 4.22 10.30
CA VAL A 113 3.00 4.01 10.30
C VAL A 113 3.68 4.93 9.30
N THR A 114 4.94 5.21 9.55
CA THR A 114 5.76 6.14 8.77
C THR A 114 6.01 5.63 7.34
N GLN A 115 5.93 6.51 6.36
CA GLN A 115 6.05 6.17 4.93
C GLN A 115 7.44 6.44 4.35
N ASN A 116 8.30 7.08 5.13
CA ASN A 116 9.68 7.42 4.77
C ASN A 116 10.52 7.70 6.02
N ALA A 117 11.83 7.84 5.83
CA ALA A 117 12.77 8.13 6.91
C ALA A 117 12.59 9.51 7.58
N ARG A 118 11.78 10.43 6.99
CA ARG A 118 11.44 11.72 7.61
C ARG A 118 10.36 11.60 8.68
N GLY A 119 9.59 10.50 8.67
CA GLY A 119 8.52 10.24 9.62
C GLY A 119 7.13 10.69 9.14
N ASP A 120 6.96 10.91 7.84
CA ASP A 120 5.66 11.31 7.30
C ASP A 120 4.62 10.18 7.51
N LEU A 121 3.56 10.46 8.28
CA LEU A 121 2.45 9.54 8.56
C LEU A 121 1.32 9.68 7.54
N LEU A 122 1.12 10.88 7.01
CA LEU A 122 0.17 11.19 5.94
C LEU A 122 0.94 11.67 4.72
N GLY A 123 0.91 10.90 3.64
CA GLY A 123 1.67 11.17 2.43
C GLY A 123 0.84 11.89 1.36
N HIS A 124 1.48 12.74 0.56
CA HIS A 124 0.89 13.39 -0.59
C HIS A 124 1.39 12.72 -1.88
N VAL A 125 0.46 12.20 -2.69
CA VAL A 125 0.73 11.56 -3.97
C VAL A 125 0.39 12.56 -5.08
N VAL A 126 1.41 13.30 -5.50
CA VAL A 126 1.32 14.36 -6.52
C VAL A 126 2.54 14.29 -7.44
N ASP A 127 2.37 14.73 -8.69
CA ASP A 127 3.51 14.92 -9.59
C ASP A 127 4.35 16.13 -9.13
N GLN A 128 5.57 15.85 -8.70
CA GLN A 128 6.54 16.88 -8.27
C GLN A 128 7.47 17.30 -9.42
N GLY A 129 7.25 16.79 -10.63
CA GLY A 129 8.09 17.07 -11.80
C GLY A 129 9.48 16.44 -11.71
N LEU A 130 9.67 15.43 -10.86
CA LEU A 130 10.94 14.76 -10.65
C LEU A 130 11.18 13.67 -11.70
N SER A 131 12.46 13.36 -11.98
CA SER A 131 12.86 12.29 -12.90
C SER A 131 13.15 10.99 -12.15
N LEU A 132 12.68 9.86 -12.69
CA LEU A 132 13.03 8.52 -12.18
C LEU A 132 14.51 8.13 -12.44
N GLU A 133 15.26 8.94 -13.19
CA GLU A 133 16.70 8.76 -13.33
C GLU A 133 17.46 9.01 -12.01
N ASP A 134 16.88 9.85 -11.12
CA ASP A 134 17.39 9.97 -9.75
C ASP A 134 16.93 8.76 -8.93
N SER A 135 17.91 7.99 -8.44
CA SER A 135 17.66 6.77 -7.65
C SER A 135 16.87 6.99 -6.35
N ASN A 136 16.80 8.23 -5.86
CA ASN A 136 16.05 8.58 -4.65
C ASN A 136 14.60 8.98 -4.94
N VAL A 137 14.24 9.24 -6.21
CA VAL A 137 12.87 9.55 -6.60
C VAL A 137 12.02 8.29 -6.60
N ARG A 138 10.85 8.39 -5.99
CA ARG A 138 9.86 7.32 -5.95
C ARG A 138 8.76 7.56 -6.98
N GLY A 139 8.20 6.48 -7.53
CA GLY A 139 7.21 6.55 -8.60
C GLY A 139 5.97 7.40 -8.29
N TYR A 140 5.54 7.48 -7.02
CA TYR A 140 4.39 8.30 -6.62
C TYR A 140 4.64 9.81 -6.75
N GLN A 141 5.88 10.26 -6.87
CA GLN A 141 6.29 11.66 -7.06
C GLN A 141 6.32 12.07 -8.54
N THR A 142 5.91 11.19 -9.42
CA THR A 142 5.92 11.41 -10.87
C THR A 142 4.56 11.08 -11.48
N LYS A 143 4.31 11.54 -12.71
CA LYS A 143 3.11 11.18 -13.51
C LYS A 143 3.29 9.93 -14.39
N LEU A 144 4.45 9.31 -14.34
CA LEU A 144 4.77 8.12 -15.13
C LEU A 144 3.99 6.90 -14.64
N HIS A 145 3.95 5.86 -15.47
CA HIS A 145 3.40 4.57 -15.07
C HIS A 145 4.10 4.05 -13.80
N LEU A 146 3.32 3.70 -12.79
CA LEU A 146 3.82 3.05 -11.59
C LEU A 146 3.50 1.56 -11.67
N PRO A 147 4.50 0.68 -11.87
CA PRO A 147 4.29 -0.75 -12.01
C PRO A 147 3.59 -1.39 -10.81
N PHE A 148 3.02 -2.58 -10.98
CA PHE A 148 2.42 -3.34 -9.88
C PHE A 148 3.43 -3.57 -8.76
N HIS A 149 3.03 -3.21 -7.53
CA HIS A 149 3.85 -3.31 -6.34
C HIS A 149 3.00 -3.45 -5.07
N ALA A 150 3.65 -3.86 -3.99
CA ALA A 150 3.14 -3.76 -2.63
C ALA A 150 3.88 -2.66 -1.87
N ASP A 151 3.16 -1.87 -1.09
CA ASP A 151 3.76 -0.90 -0.16
C ASP A 151 4.28 -1.57 1.12
N GLY A 152 5.06 -0.83 1.91
CA GLY A 152 5.74 -1.32 3.11
C GLY A 152 4.88 -1.28 4.39
N SER A 153 3.60 -1.64 4.31
CA SER A 153 2.67 -1.69 5.46
C SER A 153 1.69 -2.84 5.31
N ASP A 154 0.86 -3.11 6.33
CA ASP A 154 -0.21 -4.12 6.19
C ASP A 154 -1.24 -3.64 5.16
N VAL A 155 -1.69 -2.41 5.29
CA VAL A 155 -2.68 -1.79 4.39
C VAL A 155 -2.21 -0.42 3.95
N VAL A 156 -2.38 -0.13 2.66
CA VAL A 156 -2.28 1.22 2.12
C VAL A 156 -3.68 1.78 1.87
N GLY A 157 -3.92 3.00 2.32
CA GLY A 157 -5.11 3.79 1.99
C GLY A 157 -4.75 4.92 1.03
N LEU A 158 -5.68 5.25 0.14
CA LEU A 158 -5.59 6.37 -0.80
C LEU A 158 -6.92 7.13 -0.83
N LEU A 159 -6.94 8.39 -0.41
CA LEU A 159 -8.07 9.31 -0.62
C LEU A 159 -7.80 10.15 -1.86
N SER A 160 -8.72 10.17 -2.81
CA SER A 160 -8.66 11.06 -3.96
C SER A 160 -9.22 12.44 -3.60
N LEU A 161 -8.35 13.46 -3.55
CA LEU A 161 -8.76 14.87 -3.43
C LEU A 161 -9.11 15.42 -4.80
N HIS A 162 -8.20 15.26 -5.76
CA HIS A 162 -8.35 15.75 -7.13
C HIS A 162 -7.92 14.66 -8.12
N LYS A 163 -8.65 14.49 -9.20
CA LYS A 163 -8.29 13.56 -10.28
C LYS A 163 -7.48 14.24 -11.38
N ALA A 164 -6.69 13.46 -12.10
CA ALA A 164 -5.95 13.93 -13.27
C ALA A 164 -6.89 14.41 -14.39
N LYS A 165 -6.36 15.20 -15.32
CA LYS A 165 -7.05 15.62 -16.54
C LYS A 165 -7.40 14.39 -17.41
N SER A 166 -6.46 13.44 -17.54
CA SER A 166 -6.67 12.16 -18.21
C SER A 166 -5.75 11.09 -17.65
N GLY A 167 -6.13 9.82 -17.74
CA GLY A 167 -5.37 8.69 -17.18
C GLY A 167 -5.39 8.65 -15.64
N GLY A 168 -4.35 8.06 -15.04
CA GLY A 168 -4.23 7.97 -13.58
C GLY A 168 -5.16 6.94 -12.94
N PHE A 169 -5.57 5.91 -13.70
CA PHE A 169 -6.35 4.81 -13.16
C PHE A 169 -5.57 4.10 -12.05
N SER A 170 -6.25 3.79 -10.96
CA SER A 170 -5.78 2.84 -9.97
C SER A 170 -6.02 1.43 -10.49
N SER A 171 -4.99 0.61 -10.53
CA SER A 171 -5.08 -0.79 -10.94
C SER A 171 -4.76 -1.68 -9.76
N ILE A 172 -5.56 -2.71 -9.53
CA ILE A 172 -5.34 -3.71 -8.49
C ILE A 172 -5.34 -5.10 -9.08
N VAL A 173 -4.58 -5.99 -8.48
CA VAL A 173 -4.53 -7.41 -8.85
C VAL A 173 -4.37 -8.27 -7.60
N SER A 174 -5.11 -9.37 -7.54
CA SER A 174 -4.97 -10.35 -6.47
C SER A 174 -3.67 -11.14 -6.63
N SER A 175 -2.74 -10.99 -5.68
CA SER A 175 -1.53 -11.81 -5.66
C SER A 175 -1.83 -13.26 -5.30
N MET A 176 -2.98 -13.55 -4.69
CA MET A 176 -3.46 -14.91 -4.44
C MET A 176 -3.92 -15.59 -5.73
N ALA A 177 -4.65 -14.88 -6.58
CA ALA A 177 -5.03 -15.37 -7.92
C ALA A 177 -3.80 -15.53 -8.83
N VAL A 178 -2.85 -14.58 -8.76
CA VAL A 178 -1.57 -14.67 -9.49
C VAL A 178 -0.78 -15.90 -9.05
N TYR A 179 -0.69 -16.17 -7.74
CA TYR A 179 -0.08 -17.38 -7.22
C TYR A 179 -0.76 -18.64 -7.80
N ASN A 180 -2.08 -18.68 -7.80
CA ASN A 180 -2.84 -19.80 -8.34
C ASN A 180 -2.57 -20.03 -9.83
N GLU A 181 -2.43 -18.95 -10.60
CA GLU A 181 -2.10 -18.99 -12.03
C GLU A 181 -0.68 -19.53 -12.26
N ILE A 182 0.30 -19.12 -11.45
CA ILE A 182 1.67 -19.63 -11.51
C ILE A 182 1.69 -21.10 -11.13
N LEU A 183 1.00 -21.52 -10.06
CA LEU A 183 0.93 -22.91 -9.63
C LEU A 183 0.38 -23.82 -10.74
N GLU A 184 -0.60 -23.34 -11.49
CA GLU A 184 -1.26 -24.12 -12.54
C GLU A 184 -0.46 -24.18 -13.84
N LYS A 185 0.12 -23.06 -14.28
CA LYS A 185 0.73 -22.93 -15.63
C LYS A 185 2.26 -22.92 -15.62
N TYR A 186 2.88 -22.51 -14.52
CA TYR A 186 4.33 -22.28 -14.42
C TYR A 186 4.90 -22.78 -13.09
N PRO A 187 4.54 -24.01 -12.64
CA PRO A 187 4.90 -24.51 -11.31
C PRO A 187 6.41 -24.60 -11.07
N GLU A 188 7.22 -24.66 -12.13
CA GLU A 188 8.69 -24.69 -12.08
C GLU A 188 9.28 -23.42 -11.45
N TYR A 189 8.59 -22.27 -11.52
CA TYR A 189 9.08 -21.01 -10.96
C TYR A 189 8.70 -20.81 -9.49
N LEU A 190 7.73 -21.57 -8.94
CA LEU A 190 7.30 -21.39 -7.56
C LEU A 190 8.46 -21.48 -6.57
N GLY A 191 9.32 -22.51 -6.71
CA GLY A 191 10.46 -22.68 -5.83
C GLY A 191 11.42 -21.51 -5.82
N ILE A 192 11.50 -20.74 -6.91
CA ILE A 192 12.30 -19.54 -7.06
C ILE A 192 11.63 -18.38 -6.34
N LEU A 193 10.33 -18.16 -6.54
CA LEU A 193 9.57 -17.07 -5.95
C LEU A 193 9.41 -17.17 -4.42
N PHE A 194 9.61 -18.38 -3.85
CA PHE A 194 9.70 -18.60 -2.41
C PHE A 194 11.13 -18.46 -1.84
N ARG A 195 12.14 -18.18 -2.68
CA ARG A 195 13.50 -17.85 -2.22
C ARG A 195 13.64 -16.36 -1.95
N PRO A 196 14.61 -15.95 -1.10
CA PRO A 196 14.88 -14.54 -0.89
C PRO A 196 15.41 -13.88 -2.16
N PHE A 197 14.79 -12.77 -2.53
CA PHE A 197 15.35 -11.77 -3.44
C PHE A 197 15.94 -10.63 -2.63
N ILE A 198 16.88 -9.90 -3.21
CA ILE A 198 17.49 -8.71 -2.63
C ILE A 198 16.69 -7.50 -3.08
N PHE A 199 16.23 -6.68 -2.14
CA PHE A 199 15.47 -5.45 -2.37
C PHE A 199 16.30 -4.25 -1.95
N ASP A 200 16.32 -3.22 -2.77
CA ASP A 200 16.91 -1.91 -2.49
C ASP A 200 16.03 -1.15 -1.47
N ARG A 201 16.63 -0.59 -0.42
CA ARG A 201 15.94 0.28 0.54
C ARG A 201 15.71 1.70 0.01
N ARG A 202 16.24 2.04 -1.16
CA ARG A 202 16.05 3.33 -1.83
C ARG A 202 16.48 4.54 -1.01
N GLY A 203 17.55 4.40 -0.21
CA GLY A 203 18.09 5.47 0.64
C GLY A 203 17.32 5.67 1.96
N GLU A 204 16.47 4.74 2.34
CA GLU A 204 15.72 4.78 3.62
C GLU A 204 16.42 3.97 4.73
N GLU A 205 17.61 3.44 4.47
CA GLU A 205 18.43 2.78 5.49
C GLU A 205 18.97 3.76 6.51
N GLY A 206 19.13 3.30 7.76
CA GLY A 206 19.77 4.05 8.82
C GLY A 206 21.29 3.95 8.78
N PRO A 207 22.00 4.76 9.60
CA PRO A 207 23.44 4.70 9.73
C PRO A 207 23.92 3.31 10.12
N GLY A 208 24.81 2.72 9.29
CA GLY A 208 25.34 1.38 9.51
C GLY A 208 24.40 0.23 9.13
N GLU A 209 23.18 0.52 8.69
CA GLU A 209 22.29 -0.50 8.11
C GLU A 209 22.69 -0.83 6.66
N SER A 210 22.36 -2.04 6.24
CA SER A 210 22.52 -2.44 4.84
C SER A 210 21.61 -1.61 3.94
N PRO A 211 22.09 -1.12 2.77
CA PRO A 211 21.25 -0.43 1.80
C PRO A 211 20.23 -1.34 1.11
N VAL A 212 20.25 -2.62 1.47
CA VAL A 212 19.34 -3.64 0.93
C VAL A 212 18.80 -4.51 2.06
N PHE A 213 17.68 -5.18 1.79
CA PHE A 213 17.15 -6.25 2.62
C PHE A 213 16.78 -7.45 1.75
N THR A 214 16.53 -8.60 2.36
CA THR A 214 16.11 -9.81 1.65
C THR A 214 14.71 -10.22 2.07
N SER A 215 13.89 -10.62 1.09
CA SER A 215 12.56 -11.18 1.32
C SER A 215 12.19 -12.11 0.16
N PRO A 216 11.47 -13.21 0.38
CA PRO A 216 10.84 -13.93 -0.72
C PRO A 216 9.69 -13.09 -1.32
N ILE A 217 9.32 -13.39 -2.57
CA ILE A 217 8.13 -12.80 -3.20
C ILE A 217 6.87 -13.41 -2.60
N PHE A 218 6.83 -14.73 -2.46
CA PHE A 218 5.76 -15.44 -1.75
C PHE A 218 6.28 -16.05 -0.45
N SER A 219 5.48 -15.94 0.60
CA SER A 219 5.73 -16.54 1.90
C SER A 219 4.47 -17.23 2.40
N TYR A 220 4.54 -18.51 2.72
CA TYR A 220 3.46 -19.25 3.36
C TYR A 220 3.80 -19.47 4.83
N TYR A 221 3.05 -18.83 5.71
CA TYR A 221 3.30 -18.86 7.14
C TYR A 221 1.99 -18.82 7.91
N ASP A 222 1.89 -19.59 8.97
CA ASP A 222 0.69 -19.71 9.82
C ASP A 222 -0.63 -19.88 9.03
N GLY A 223 -0.59 -20.73 8.00
CA GLY A 223 -1.76 -21.06 7.18
C GLY A 223 -2.15 -19.99 6.14
N LYS A 224 -1.44 -18.87 6.05
CA LYS A 224 -1.73 -17.78 5.10
C LYS A 224 -0.57 -17.55 4.12
N LEU A 225 -0.91 -17.32 2.86
CA LEU A 225 0.02 -16.88 1.82
C LEU A 225 0.13 -15.36 1.84
N SER A 226 1.34 -14.84 1.78
CA SER A 226 1.64 -13.41 1.64
C SER A 226 2.53 -13.17 0.43
N CYS A 227 2.34 -12.03 -0.23
CA CYS A 227 3.13 -11.58 -1.36
C CYS A 227 3.85 -10.27 -1.02
N ARG A 228 5.09 -10.13 -1.50
CA ARG A 228 5.83 -8.86 -1.53
C ARG A 228 6.53 -8.74 -2.88
N TYR A 229 6.15 -7.75 -3.64
CA TYR A 229 6.72 -7.55 -4.96
C TYR A 229 6.91 -6.07 -5.28
N VAL A 230 8.11 -5.70 -5.65
CA VAL A 230 8.49 -4.39 -6.20
C VAL A 230 9.65 -4.65 -7.17
N ARG A 231 9.36 -4.89 -8.45
CA ARG A 231 10.35 -5.26 -9.48
C ARG A 231 11.53 -4.28 -9.50
N THR A 232 11.24 -2.99 -9.50
CA THR A 232 12.25 -1.95 -9.58
C THR A 232 13.23 -1.95 -8.39
N PHE A 233 12.78 -2.39 -7.20
CA PHE A 233 13.65 -2.50 -6.02
C PHE A 233 14.56 -3.72 -6.10
N ILE A 234 14.08 -4.81 -6.71
CA ILE A 234 14.90 -6.01 -6.94
C ILE A 234 15.98 -5.68 -7.99
N GLU A 235 15.60 -5.01 -9.07
CA GLU A 235 16.53 -4.66 -10.16
C GLU A 235 17.58 -3.64 -9.72
N SER A 236 17.19 -2.59 -8.98
CA SER A 236 18.15 -1.58 -8.50
C SER A 236 19.11 -2.11 -7.43
N ALA A 237 18.74 -3.14 -6.68
CA ALA A 237 19.61 -3.77 -5.69
C ALA A 237 20.86 -4.41 -6.33
N GLN A 238 20.79 -4.84 -7.60
CA GLN A 238 21.92 -5.44 -8.32
C GLN A 238 23.10 -4.47 -8.40
N ALA A 239 22.84 -3.21 -8.77
CA ALA A 239 23.88 -2.20 -8.86
C ALA A 239 24.52 -1.86 -7.50
N LYS A 240 23.73 -1.90 -6.42
CA LYS A 240 24.21 -1.64 -5.06
C LYS A 240 25.04 -2.76 -4.46
N THR A 241 24.74 -4.00 -4.82
CA THR A 241 25.35 -5.20 -4.22
C THR A 241 26.42 -5.86 -5.09
N GLY A 242 26.39 -5.63 -6.41
CA GLY A 242 27.17 -6.40 -7.38
C GLY A 242 26.66 -7.85 -7.55
N ILE A 243 25.53 -8.20 -6.97
CA ILE A 243 24.88 -9.51 -7.09
C ILE A 243 23.78 -9.41 -8.14
N TYR A 244 23.95 -10.14 -9.24
CA TYR A 244 23.03 -10.09 -10.37
C TYR A 244 22.05 -11.26 -10.34
N LEU A 245 20.83 -11.00 -10.80
CA LEU A 245 19.81 -12.03 -10.99
C LEU A 245 20.30 -13.05 -12.02
N SER A 246 20.11 -14.31 -11.72
CA SER A 246 20.31 -15.40 -12.68
C SER A 246 19.22 -15.35 -13.76
N LYS A 247 19.50 -16.00 -14.90
CA LYS A 247 18.54 -16.07 -16.00
C LYS A 247 17.18 -16.63 -15.56
N VAL A 248 17.17 -17.67 -14.74
CA VAL A 248 15.93 -18.31 -14.27
C VAL A 248 15.16 -17.42 -13.28
N GLU A 249 15.84 -16.59 -12.48
CA GLU A 249 15.18 -15.59 -11.62
C GLU A 249 14.55 -14.50 -12.48
N ILE A 250 15.22 -14.03 -13.52
CA ILE A 250 14.64 -13.06 -14.46
C ILE A 250 13.40 -13.66 -15.14
N GLU A 251 13.49 -14.89 -15.65
CA GLU A 251 12.36 -15.59 -16.28
C GLU A 251 11.17 -15.74 -15.31
N ALA A 252 11.42 -16.07 -14.03
CA ALA A 252 10.38 -16.17 -13.02
C ALA A 252 9.68 -14.83 -12.75
N LEU A 253 10.45 -13.73 -12.70
CA LEU A 253 9.90 -12.38 -12.56
C LEU A 253 9.15 -11.93 -13.82
N ASP A 254 9.62 -12.28 -15.01
CA ASP A 254 8.96 -11.95 -16.28
C ASP A 254 7.62 -12.68 -16.42
N VAL A 255 7.55 -13.95 -15.99
CA VAL A 255 6.28 -14.70 -15.91
C VAL A 255 5.33 -14.03 -14.91
N LEU A 256 5.81 -13.66 -13.73
CA LEU A 256 5.00 -12.92 -12.73
C LEU A 256 4.43 -11.63 -13.35
N ASP A 257 5.28 -10.80 -13.96
CA ASP A 257 4.86 -9.56 -14.60
C ASP A 257 3.85 -9.80 -15.73
N SER A 258 4.05 -10.85 -16.54
CA SER A 258 3.11 -11.18 -17.63
C SER A 258 1.71 -11.50 -17.11
N ILE A 259 1.61 -12.18 -15.97
CA ILE A 259 0.32 -12.50 -15.33
C ILE A 259 -0.30 -11.24 -14.71
N LEU A 260 0.51 -10.39 -14.06
CA LEU A 260 0.04 -9.12 -13.48
C LEU A 260 -0.58 -8.20 -14.54
N HIS A 261 -0.06 -8.22 -15.78
CA HIS A 261 -0.54 -7.39 -16.89
C HIS A 261 -1.60 -8.07 -17.76
N ASP A 262 -2.03 -9.30 -17.45
CA ASP A 262 -3.15 -9.94 -18.12
C ASP A 262 -4.46 -9.20 -17.76
N GLU A 263 -5.20 -8.74 -18.77
CA GLU A 263 -6.46 -7.98 -18.63
C GLU A 263 -7.55 -8.74 -17.85
N ASN A 264 -7.48 -10.07 -17.78
CA ASN A 264 -8.39 -10.87 -16.97
C ASN A 264 -7.98 -10.91 -15.50
N MET A 265 -6.72 -10.63 -15.17
CA MET A 265 -6.19 -10.77 -13.82
C MET A 265 -6.33 -9.49 -13.02
N HIS A 266 -6.03 -8.33 -13.60
CA HIS A 266 -6.11 -7.05 -12.90
C HIS A 266 -7.42 -6.32 -13.19
N TYR A 267 -7.76 -5.39 -12.32
CA TYR A 267 -8.91 -4.49 -12.48
C TYR A 267 -8.46 -3.03 -12.41
N ASN A 268 -8.89 -2.25 -13.39
CA ASN A 268 -8.61 -0.81 -13.48
C ASN A 268 -9.84 -0.02 -13.03
N MET A 269 -9.66 0.89 -12.08
CA MET A 269 -10.72 1.77 -11.60
C MET A 269 -10.29 3.23 -11.64
N MET A 270 -11.21 4.12 -12.00
CA MET A 270 -11.04 5.55 -11.81
C MET A 270 -11.51 5.92 -10.40
N MET A 271 -10.61 6.51 -9.64
CA MET A 271 -10.96 7.09 -8.34
C MET A 271 -11.49 8.51 -8.57
N GLU A 272 -12.75 8.71 -8.23
CA GLU A 272 -13.38 10.04 -8.22
C GLU A 272 -12.99 10.81 -6.95
N PRO A 273 -13.02 12.16 -6.96
CA PRO A 273 -12.82 12.93 -5.75
C PRO A 273 -13.75 12.49 -4.61
N GLY A 274 -13.17 12.17 -3.46
CA GLY A 274 -13.88 11.62 -2.30
C GLY A 274 -13.94 10.09 -2.23
N ASP A 275 -13.43 9.38 -3.25
CA ASP A 275 -13.22 7.94 -3.14
C ASP A 275 -12.04 7.66 -2.22
N ILE A 276 -12.19 6.68 -1.31
CA ILE A 276 -11.12 6.18 -0.44
C ILE A 276 -10.92 4.70 -0.77
N GLN A 277 -9.75 4.36 -1.30
CA GLN A 277 -9.35 2.98 -1.57
C GLN A 277 -8.43 2.49 -0.45
N PHE A 278 -8.71 1.31 0.11
CA PHE A 278 -7.79 0.57 0.99
C PHE A 278 -7.40 -0.75 0.34
N VAL A 279 -6.11 -1.11 0.45
CA VAL A 279 -5.55 -2.31 -0.19
C VAL A 279 -4.64 -3.02 0.80
N ASN A 280 -4.85 -4.32 1.00
CA ASN A 280 -3.98 -5.19 1.80
C ASN A 280 -2.72 -5.54 0.99
N ASN A 281 -1.56 -5.09 1.44
CA ASN A 281 -0.29 -5.26 0.74
C ASN A 281 0.26 -6.70 0.75
N TYR A 282 -0.36 -7.62 1.49
CA TYR A 282 0.04 -9.03 1.49
C TYR A 282 -0.75 -9.88 0.50
N THR A 283 -1.97 -9.46 0.16
CA THR A 283 -2.86 -10.20 -0.74
C THR A 283 -3.07 -9.53 -2.09
N MET A 284 -2.73 -8.25 -2.20
CA MET A 284 -2.91 -7.44 -3.40
C MET A 284 -1.61 -6.80 -3.83
N LEU A 285 -1.50 -6.55 -5.15
CA LEU A 285 -0.56 -5.60 -5.72
C LEU A 285 -1.36 -4.49 -6.39
N HIS A 286 -0.83 -3.28 -6.36
CA HIS A 286 -1.46 -2.12 -6.97
C HIS A 286 -0.51 -1.37 -7.89
N SER A 287 -1.09 -0.65 -8.84
CA SER A 287 -0.41 0.07 -9.90
C SER A 287 -1.16 1.36 -10.22
N ARG A 288 -0.53 2.24 -10.96
CA ARG A 288 -1.17 3.44 -11.48
C ARG A 288 -0.75 3.66 -12.92
N THR A 289 -1.73 3.86 -13.81
CA THR A 289 -1.43 4.21 -15.20
C THR A 289 -0.79 5.59 -15.31
N VAL A 290 -0.09 5.86 -16.41
CA VAL A 290 0.37 7.20 -16.75
C VAL A 290 -0.81 8.18 -16.77
N TYR A 291 -0.56 9.46 -16.46
CA TYR A 291 -1.59 10.48 -16.50
C TYR A 291 -1.06 11.83 -17.01
N GLU A 292 -2.01 12.64 -17.47
CA GLU A 292 -1.79 14.05 -17.76
C GLU A 292 -2.46 14.89 -16.69
N ASP A 293 -1.76 15.91 -16.22
CA ASP A 293 -2.30 16.86 -15.26
C ASP A 293 -2.80 18.14 -15.89
N TYR A 294 -3.54 18.91 -15.11
CA TYR A 294 -3.86 20.29 -15.44
C TYR A 294 -2.61 21.17 -15.24
N GLU A 295 -2.57 22.31 -15.92
CA GLU A 295 -1.49 23.28 -15.76
C GLU A 295 -1.61 24.01 -14.41
N GLU A 296 -2.83 24.30 -13.99
CA GLU A 296 -3.17 25.00 -12.76
C GLU A 296 -2.88 24.09 -11.55
N PRO A 297 -2.02 24.53 -10.61
CA PRO A 297 -1.59 23.70 -9.47
C PRO A 297 -2.75 23.17 -8.62
N GLU A 298 -3.80 23.99 -8.42
CA GLU A 298 -4.99 23.64 -7.62
C GLU A 298 -5.88 22.56 -8.25
N HIS A 299 -5.71 22.29 -9.54
CA HIS A 299 -6.46 21.27 -10.27
C HIS A 299 -5.67 19.98 -10.51
N LYS A 300 -4.37 19.99 -10.15
CA LYS A 300 -3.51 18.82 -10.33
C LYS A 300 -4.03 17.62 -9.55
N ARG A 301 -3.80 16.43 -10.12
CA ARG A 301 -4.08 15.17 -9.42
C ARG A 301 -3.42 15.13 -8.05
N HIS A 302 -4.21 14.92 -7.02
CA HIS A 302 -3.73 14.87 -5.67
C HIS A 302 -4.47 13.79 -4.87
N LEU A 303 -3.71 12.82 -4.35
CA LEU A 303 -4.24 11.85 -3.39
C LEU A 303 -3.48 11.97 -2.08
N LEU A 304 -4.19 11.69 -0.98
CA LEU A 304 -3.57 11.45 0.31
C LEU A 304 -3.32 9.96 0.47
N ARG A 305 -2.14 9.59 0.99
CA ARG A 305 -1.77 8.21 1.25
C ARG A 305 -1.58 7.98 2.74
N LEU A 306 -2.13 6.86 3.22
CA LEU A 306 -1.99 6.42 4.60
C LEU A 306 -1.49 4.97 4.62
N TRP A 307 -0.51 4.68 5.47
CA TRP A 307 -0.04 3.33 5.74
C TRP A 307 -0.48 2.91 7.13
N LEU A 308 -1.07 1.72 7.25
CA LEU A 308 -1.63 1.21 8.49
C LEU A 308 -1.03 -0.16 8.84
N THR A 309 -0.77 -0.36 10.13
CA THR A 309 -0.69 -1.69 10.74
C THR A 309 -2.07 -2.04 11.25
N MET A 310 -2.57 -3.23 10.84
CA MET A 310 -3.94 -3.64 11.11
C MET A 310 -4.05 -4.45 12.42
N PRO A 311 -5.15 -4.26 13.20
CA PRO A 311 -5.33 -4.98 14.47
C PRO A 311 -5.55 -6.49 14.28
N ASN A 312 -6.11 -6.90 13.15
CA ASN A 312 -6.39 -8.29 12.77
C ASN A 312 -5.40 -8.82 11.72
N GLY A 313 -4.29 -8.10 11.45
CA GLY A 313 -3.34 -8.47 10.40
C GLY A 313 -2.70 -9.84 10.66
N ARG A 314 -2.47 -10.58 9.57
CA ARG A 314 -1.86 -11.92 9.57
C ARG A 314 -0.49 -11.97 10.22
N GLU A 315 -0.11 -13.12 10.74
CA GLU A 315 1.27 -13.37 11.14
C GLU A 315 2.19 -13.45 9.91
N ILE A 316 3.36 -12.83 9.99
CA ILE A 316 4.36 -12.83 8.93
C ILE A 316 5.63 -13.58 9.36
N ALA A 317 6.21 -14.32 8.42
CA ALA A 317 7.46 -15.02 8.68
C ALA A 317 8.61 -14.03 8.95
N PRO A 318 9.55 -14.35 9.86
CA PRO A 318 10.68 -13.47 10.16
C PRO A 318 11.52 -13.07 8.95
N ASP A 319 11.64 -13.94 7.96
CA ASP A 319 12.39 -13.72 6.73
C ASP A 319 11.58 -13.01 5.63
N PHE A 320 10.31 -12.74 5.87
CA PHE A 320 9.45 -11.93 5.02
C PHE A 320 9.39 -10.47 5.49
N ALA A 321 9.71 -10.19 6.75
CA ALA A 321 9.72 -8.85 7.30
C ALA A 321 10.81 -7.97 6.67
N MET A 322 10.54 -6.67 6.52
CA MET A 322 11.53 -5.69 6.05
C MET A 322 12.61 -5.41 7.10
N TYR A 323 12.28 -5.59 8.37
CA TYR A 323 13.17 -5.44 9.53
C TYR A 323 12.65 -6.29 10.69
N ILE A 324 13.50 -6.50 11.67
CA ILE A 324 13.11 -7.08 12.97
C ILE A 324 13.01 -5.92 13.96
N ASP A 325 11.89 -5.84 14.66
CA ASP A 325 11.68 -4.85 15.71
C ASP A 325 12.64 -5.13 16.88
N GLU A 326 13.53 -4.20 17.18
CA GLU A 326 14.61 -4.37 18.16
C GLU A 326 14.07 -4.52 19.59
N HIS A 327 12.89 -3.97 19.90
CA HIS A 327 12.31 -4.01 21.22
C HIS A 327 11.57 -5.32 21.50
N THR A 328 10.89 -5.84 20.48
CA THR A 328 10.07 -7.04 20.63
C THR A 328 10.76 -8.30 20.11
N GLY A 329 11.80 -8.16 19.28
CA GLY A 329 12.45 -9.27 18.57
C GLY A 329 11.53 -9.92 17.52
N LYS A 330 10.39 -9.31 17.20
CA LYS A 330 9.41 -9.81 16.25
C LYS A 330 9.58 -9.21 14.86
N PRO A 331 9.02 -9.83 13.81
CA PRO A 331 8.93 -9.24 12.50
C PRO A 331 8.25 -7.87 12.55
N GLY A 332 8.91 -6.84 12.00
CA GLY A 332 8.33 -5.50 11.90
C GLY A 332 7.17 -5.48 10.91
N ARG A 333 6.05 -4.88 11.34
CA ARG A 333 4.79 -4.90 10.60
C ARG A 333 4.54 -3.65 9.78
N GLY A 334 5.56 -3.16 9.11
CA GLY A 334 5.41 -2.03 8.22
C GLY A 334 5.95 -0.73 8.78
N GLY A 335 5.92 0.26 7.92
CA GLY A 335 6.55 1.54 8.16
C GLY A 335 8.05 1.54 7.89
N ILE A 336 8.56 2.72 7.62
CA ILE A 336 9.99 2.98 7.45
C ILE A 336 10.47 3.66 8.73
N PRO A 337 11.48 3.12 9.45
CA PRO A 337 11.95 3.71 10.67
C PRO A 337 12.40 5.17 10.48
N VAL A 338 12.00 6.05 11.39
CA VAL A 338 12.33 7.48 11.33
C VAL A 338 13.83 7.69 11.56
N ARG A 339 14.46 8.53 10.74
CA ARG A 339 15.88 8.87 10.79
C ARG A 339 16.04 10.38 11.00
N LYS A 340 16.67 10.81 12.08
CA LYS A 340 17.06 12.22 12.24
C LYS A 340 18.40 12.49 11.54
N LYS A 341 18.45 13.53 10.70
CA LYS A 341 19.72 14.09 10.27
C LYS A 341 20.36 14.82 11.44
N THR A 342 21.52 14.37 11.93
CA THR A 342 22.35 15.14 12.84
C THR A 342 23.09 16.25 12.10
N ALA A 343 23.46 17.32 12.80
CA ALA A 343 24.17 18.47 12.23
C ALA A 343 25.54 18.14 11.60
N GLY A 344 26.00 16.88 11.70
CA GLY A 344 27.23 16.35 11.08
C GLY A 344 26.98 15.35 9.93
N GLY A 345 25.75 15.23 9.42
CA GLY A 345 25.44 14.29 8.32
C GLY A 345 25.19 12.83 8.77
N ILE A 346 25.20 12.56 10.06
CA ILE A 346 24.84 11.26 10.64
C ILE A 346 23.35 11.28 10.96
N VAL A 347 22.62 10.25 10.57
CA VAL A 347 21.19 10.09 10.88
C VAL A 347 21.07 9.19 12.11
N GLU A 348 20.46 9.69 13.20
CA GLU A 348 20.17 8.89 14.39
C GLU A 348 18.76 8.30 14.33
N ASN A 349 18.61 7.05 14.78
CA ASN A 349 17.31 6.44 14.98
C ASN A 349 16.55 7.16 16.11
N LEU A 350 15.33 7.61 15.84
CA LEU A 350 14.39 7.97 16.89
C LEU A 350 13.76 6.69 17.43
N ARG A 351 13.97 6.49 18.71
CA ARG A 351 13.34 5.43 19.51
C ARG A 351 11.92 5.80 19.89
#